data_b5c896159ea3702a54035ff3bc839ff3
#
_entry.id   b5c896159ea3702a54035ff3bc839ff3
#
_cell.length_a   1.000
_cell.length_b   1.000
_cell.length_c   1.000
_cell.angle_alpha   90.00
_cell.angle_beta   90.00
_cell.angle_gamma   90.00
#
_symmetry.space_group_name_H-M   'P 1'
#
loop_
_entity.id
_entity.type
_entity.pdbx_description
1 polymer ?
#
loop_
_entity_poly.entity_id
_entity_poly.type
_entity_poly.pdbx_seq_one_letter_code
_entity_poly.pdbx_strand_id
1 'polypeptide(L)'
;MKIQSKKFIYLISPNKIINKSFYSSLSLVLKSKKVKFFQLRLKKESINKKIIIAKKILKICKKNNVKLIINDDPHLALKVNAHGCHLGQKDMNIINAKKILKKKIIGVTCHNSIKLAMKASL
;
A
#
# COMPACT_ATOMS: atom_id res chain seq x y z
N MET A 1 22.88 15.49 21.87
CA MET A 1 21.53 15.15 21.44
C MET A 1 21.57 13.86 20.65
N LYS A 2 20.97 12.78 21.19
CA LYS A 2 20.92 11.51 20.47
C LYS A 2 19.75 11.53 19.49
N ILE A 3 20.04 11.42 18.19
CA ILE A 3 19.01 11.21 17.18
C ILE A 3 18.61 9.74 17.26
N GLN A 4 17.42 9.48 17.79
CA GLN A 4 16.86 8.13 17.74
C GLN A 4 16.29 7.87 16.35
N SER A 5 16.87 6.91 15.62
CA SER A 5 16.27 6.43 14.38
C SER A 5 14.99 5.67 14.72
N LYS A 6 13.84 6.19 14.29
CA LYS A 6 12.57 5.50 14.45
C LYS A 6 12.45 4.42 13.38
N LYS A 7 12.46 3.18 13.80
CA LYS A 7 12.18 2.04 12.92
C LYS A 7 10.68 1.79 12.85
N PHE A 8 10.19 1.39 11.70
CA PHE A 8 8.80 1.00 11.53
C PHE A 8 8.69 -0.22 10.63
N ILE A 9 7.52 -0.84 10.65
CA ILE A 9 7.22 -2.01 9.81
C ILE A 9 6.38 -1.56 8.63
N TYR A 10 6.74 -2.03 7.44
CA TYR A 10 5.95 -1.95 6.23
C TYR A 10 5.37 -3.34 6.00
N LEU A 11 4.08 -3.50 6.25
CA LEU A 11 3.41 -4.80 6.20
C LEU A 11 2.78 -5.01 4.82
N ILE A 12 2.88 -6.22 4.28
CA ILE A 12 2.27 -6.58 2.99
C ILE A 12 1.29 -7.73 3.23
N SER A 13 0.09 -7.65 2.65
CA SER A 13 -0.92 -8.68 2.77
C SER A 13 -0.54 -9.95 2.02
N PRO A 14 -1.15 -11.11 2.38
CA PRO A 14 -1.11 -12.27 1.51
C PRO A 14 -1.86 -11.99 0.20
N ASN A 15 -1.64 -12.83 -0.80
CA ASN A 15 -2.24 -12.68 -2.13
C ASN A 15 -3.77 -12.81 -2.11
N LYS A 16 -4.30 -13.47 -1.10
CA LYS A 16 -5.73 -13.74 -0.94
C LYS A 16 -6.11 -13.68 0.53
N ILE A 17 -7.24 -13.06 0.82
CA ILE A 17 -7.81 -13.01 2.17
C ILE A 17 -8.95 -14.02 2.23
N ILE A 18 -8.70 -15.14 2.93
CA ILE A 18 -9.57 -16.30 2.87
C ILE A 18 -10.72 -16.23 3.87
N ASN A 19 -10.49 -15.63 5.06
CA ASN A 19 -11.50 -15.63 6.10
C ASN A 19 -11.59 -14.29 6.85
N LYS A 20 -12.69 -14.14 7.59
CA LYS A 20 -12.98 -12.90 8.33
C LYS A 20 -12.04 -12.65 9.51
N SER A 21 -11.38 -13.70 10.02
CA SER A 21 -10.42 -13.56 11.12
C SER A 21 -9.21 -12.71 10.75
N PHE A 22 -8.93 -12.57 9.45
CA PHE A 22 -7.85 -11.71 8.97
C PHE A 22 -8.02 -10.26 9.47
N TYR A 23 -9.22 -9.72 9.42
CA TYR A 23 -9.47 -8.34 9.82
C TYR A 23 -9.23 -8.13 11.32
N SER A 24 -9.64 -9.09 12.15
CA SER A 24 -9.38 -9.06 13.59
C SER A 24 -7.88 -9.12 13.89
N SER A 25 -7.18 -10.04 13.22
CA SER A 25 -5.72 -10.17 13.36
C SER A 25 -4.99 -8.93 12.91
N LEU A 26 -5.39 -8.34 11.79
CA LEU A 26 -4.82 -7.10 11.29
C LEU A 26 -5.01 -5.97 12.32
N SER A 27 -6.22 -5.84 12.84
CA SER A 27 -6.53 -4.82 13.84
C SER A 27 -5.62 -4.93 15.06
N LEU A 28 -5.39 -6.16 15.55
CA LEU A 28 -4.47 -6.40 16.67
C LEU A 28 -3.03 -5.98 16.34
N VAL A 29 -2.55 -6.36 15.17
CA VAL A 29 -1.19 -6.03 14.74
C VAL A 29 -1.02 -4.51 14.62
N LEU A 30 -1.99 -3.81 14.03
CA LEU A 30 -1.90 -2.36 13.85
C LEU A 30 -2.01 -1.58 15.17
N LYS A 31 -2.63 -2.15 16.19
CA LYS A 31 -2.67 -1.53 17.54
C LYS A 31 -1.29 -1.46 18.19
N SER A 32 -0.31 -2.23 17.73
CA SER A 32 1.06 -2.17 18.24
C SER A 32 1.74 -0.83 18.02
N LYS A 33 1.23 0.00 17.10
CA LYS A 33 1.79 1.30 16.70
C LYS A 33 3.14 1.22 16.00
N LYS A 34 3.59 0.02 15.63
CA LYS A 34 4.87 -0.20 14.93
C LYS A 34 4.75 -0.24 13.42
N VAL A 35 3.55 -0.48 12.90
CA VAL A 35 3.26 -0.53 11.47
C VAL A 35 2.90 0.87 10.99
N LYS A 36 3.59 1.38 9.97
CA LYS A 36 3.29 2.68 9.34
C LYS A 36 2.61 2.53 8.00
N PHE A 37 2.90 1.46 7.28
CA PHE A 37 2.34 1.19 5.95
C PHE A 37 1.78 -0.21 5.90
N PHE A 38 0.66 -0.37 5.24
CA PHE A 38 0.08 -1.66 4.90
C PHE A 38 -0.19 -1.70 3.39
N GLN A 39 0.48 -2.61 2.68
CA GLN A 39 0.24 -2.81 1.25
C GLN A 39 -0.76 -3.94 1.06
N LEU A 40 -1.87 -3.64 0.39
CA LEU A 40 -2.86 -4.65 -0.02
C LEU A 40 -2.47 -5.20 -1.38
N ARG A 41 -2.04 -6.46 -1.40
CA ARG A 41 -1.52 -7.13 -2.59
C ARG A 41 -2.36 -8.37 -2.91
N LEU A 42 -3.50 -8.14 -3.56
CA LEU A 42 -4.43 -9.21 -3.96
C LEU A 42 -4.22 -9.52 -5.45
N LYS A 43 -3.63 -10.67 -5.77
CA LYS A 43 -3.22 -11.00 -7.14
C LYS A 43 -4.33 -11.59 -8.00
N LYS A 44 -5.26 -12.33 -7.42
CA LYS A 44 -6.24 -13.12 -8.18
C LYS A 44 -7.70 -12.84 -7.81
N GLU A 45 -7.97 -11.67 -7.25
CA GLU A 45 -9.33 -11.29 -6.90
C GLU A 45 -9.98 -10.44 -7.98
N SER A 46 -11.30 -10.51 -8.10
CA SER A 46 -12.05 -9.61 -8.97
C SER A 46 -11.95 -8.18 -8.47
N ILE A 47 -12.15 -7.21 -9.37
CA ILE A 47 -12.09 -5.79 -9.00
C ILE A 47 -13.15 -5.45 -7.94
N ASN A 48 -14.35 -6.03 -8.02
CA ASN A 48 -15.40 -5.78 -7.04
C ASN A 48 -15.01 -6.27 -5.65
N LYS A 49 -14.41 -7.46 -5.54
CA LYS A 49 -13.91 -7.98 -4.27
C LYS A 49 -12.76 -7.12 -3.73
N LYS A 50 -11.84 -6.71 -4.60
CA LYS A 50 -10.74 -5.81 -4.20
C LYS A 50 -11.27 -4.52 -3.58
N ILE A 51 -12.29 -3.93 -4.18
CA ILE A 51 -12.91 -2.70 -3.66
C ILE A 51 -13.48 -2.92 -2.27
N ILE A 52 -14.26 -4.00 -2.08
CA ILE A 52 -14.88 -4.31 -0.80
C ILE A 52 -13.81 -4.53 0.29
N ILE A 53 -12.81 -5.34 -0.01
CA ILE A 53 -11.72 -5.65 0.92
C ILE A 53 -10.91 -4.40 1.25
N ALA A 54 -10.55 -3.62 0.22
CA ALA A 54 -9.77 -2.40 0.41
C ALA A 54 -10.50 -1.38 1.29
N LYS A 55 -11.80 -1.22 1.12
CA LYS A 55 -12.59 -0.30 1.96
C LYS A 55 -12.63 -0.73 3.42
N LYS A 56 -12.77 -2.03 3.69
CA LYS A 56 -12.73 -2.56 5.06
C LYS A 56 -11.36 -2.33 5.71
N ILE A 57 -10.30 -2.63 4.96
CA ILE A 57 -8.92 -2.46 5.45
C ILE A 57 -8.59 -0.98 5.65
N LEU A 58 -9.07 -0.10 4.76
CA LEU A 58 -8.85 1.33 4.90
C LEU A 58 -9.39 1.87 6.23
N LYS A 59 -10.57 1.43 6.66
CA LYS A 59 -11.13 1.81 7.96
C LYS A 59 -10.21 1.39 9.11
N ILE A 60 -9.71 0.16 9.06
CA ILE A 60 -8.80 -0.35 10.10
C ILE A 60 -7.49 0.45 10.10
N CYS A 61 -6.94 0.72 8.93
CA CYS A 61 -5.71 1.50 8.78
C CYS A 61 -5.88 2.92 9.32
N LYS A 62 -6.94 3.62 8.93
CA LYS A 62 -7.21 4.99 9.40
C LYS A 62 -7.35 5.07 10.91
N LYS A 63 -8.02 4.09 11.51
CA LYS A 63 -8.22 4.03 12.96
C LYS A 63 -6.89 3.90 13.73
N ASN A 64 -5.86 3.35 13.09
CA ASN A 64 -4.57 3.09 13.72
C ASN A 64 -3.43 3.96 13.16
N ASN A 65 -3.75 5.01 12.40
CA ASN A 65 -2.77 5.90 11.74
C ASN A 65 -1.79 5.16 10.83
N VAL A 66 -2.29 4.16 10.11
CA VAL A 66 -1.52 3.39 9.13
C VAL A 66 -1.92 3.84 7.72
N LYS A 67 -0.94 3.97 6.83
CA LYS A 67 -1.18 4.34 5.43
C LYS A 67 -1.48 3.08 4.62
N LEU A 68 -2.63 3.05 3.94
CA LEU A 68 -3.00 1.96 3.03
C LEU A 68 -2.41 2.22 1.65
N ILE A 69 -1.65 1.24 1.16
CA ILE A 69 -1.03 1.26 -0.17
C ILE A 69 -1.66 0.14 -1.00
N ILE A 70 -2.15 0.47 -2.19
CA ILE A 70 -2.70 -0.52 -3.13
C ILE A 70 -1.58 -0.99 -4.05
N ASN A 71 -1.49 -2.30 -4.26
CA ASN A 71 -0.49 -2.88 -5.16
C ASN A 71 -0.96 -2.77 -6.62
N ASP A 72 -0.08 -2.30 -7.51
CA ASP A 72 -0.17 -2.34 -8.98
C ASP A 72 -1.21 -1.43 -9.64
N ASP A 73 -2.24 -0.97 -8.94
CA ASP A 73 -3.42 -0.37 -9.58
C ASP A 73 -3.73 1.04 -9.06
N PRO A 74 -3.23 2.09 -9.75
CA PRO A 74 -3.52 3.48 -9.36
C PRO A 74 -5.01 3.84 -9.42
N HIS A 75 -5.75 3.31 -10.36
CA HIS A 75 -7.19 3.58 -10.47
C HIS A 75 -7.96 3.03 -9.27
N LEU A 76 -7.61 1.83 -8.82
CA LEU A 76 -8.20 1.24 -7.62
C LEU A 76 -7.84 2.07 -6.38
N ALA A 77 -6.58 2.49 -6.26
CA ALA A 77 -6.15 3.33 -5.15
C ALA A 77 -6.96 4.63 -5.08
N LEU A 78 -7.19 5.28 -6.22
CA LEU A 78 -8.02 6.48 -6.29
C LEU A 78 -9.47 6.17 -5.93
N LYS A 79 -10.03 5.11 -6.47
CA LYS A 79 -11.44 4.74 -6.27
C LYS A 79 -11.78 4.46 -4.81
N VAL A 80 -10.91 3.76 -4.08
CA VAL A 80 -11.13 3.47 -2.66
C VAL A 80 -10.59 4.57 -1.74
N ASN A 81 -9.96 5.58 -2.30
CA ASN A 81 -9.28 6.66 -1.58
C ASN A 81 -8.21 6.14 -0.61
N ALA A 82 -7.41 5.19 -1.08
CA ALA A 82 -6.22 4.74 -0.35
C ALA A 82 -5.19 5.87 -0.26
N HIS A 83 -4.20 5.69 0.60
CA HIS A 83 -3.15 6.70 0.79
C HIS A 83 -2.12 6.70 -0.34
N GLY A 84 -2.00 5.59 -1.06
CA GLY A 84 -1.05 5.49 -2.15
C GLY A 84 -1.15 4.19 -2.92
N CYS A 85 -0.18 4.01 -3.82
CA CYS A 85 -0.08 2.85 -4.69
C CYS A 85 1.38 2.44 -4.85
N HIS A 86 1.64 1.14 -4.94
CA HIS A 86 2.97 0.60 -5.20
C HIS A 86 3.00 0.00 -6.60
N LEU A 87 3.98 0.42 -7.41
CA LEU A 87 4.12 0.02 -8.81
C LEU A 87 5.34 -0.87 -9.02
N GLY A 88 5.16 -2.00 -9.71
CA GLY A 88 6.25 -2.77 -10.29
C GLY A 88 6.68 -2.17 -11.62
N GLN A 89 7.77 -2.70 -12.20
CA GLN A 89 8.30 -2.19 -13.48
C GLN A 89 7.40 -2.49 -14.68
N LYS A 90 6.53 -3.50 -14.56
CA LYS A 90 5.59 -3.88 -15.63
C LYS A 90 4.22 -3.23 -15.51
N ASP A 91 4.01 -2.45 -14.46
CA ASP A 91 2.74 -1.78 -14.22
C ASP A 91 2.71 -0.40 -14.92
N MET A 92 1.69 0.40 -14.62
CA MET A 92 1.62 1.76 -15.13
C MET A 92 2.90 2.52 -14.81
N ASN A 93 3.44 3.28 -15.77
CA ASN A 93 4.64 4.07 -15.51
C ASN A 93 4.36 5.19 -14.51
N ILE A 94 5.41 5.64 -13.82
CA ILE A 94 5.29 6.59 -12.72
C ILE A 94 4.71 7.95 -13.18
N ILE A 95 5.00 8.38 -14.40
CA ILE A 95 4.50 9.65 -14.93
C ILE A 95 2.98 9.63 -15.03
N ASN A 96 2.41 8.56 -15.60
CA ASN A 96 0.97 8.39 -15.72
C ASN A 96 0.31 8.17 -14.34
N ALA A 97 0.96 7.41 -13.47
CA ALA A 97 0.46 7.21 -12.11
C ALA A 97 0.39 8.52 -11.33
N LYS A 98 1.37 9.40 -11.46
CA LYS A 98 1.36 10.72 -10.82
C LYS A 98 0.18 11.58 -11.28
N LYS A 99 -0.21 11.50 -12.54
CA LYS A 99 -1.37 12.22 -13.06
C LYS A 99 -2.67 11.77 -12.39
N ILE A 100 -2.79 10.47 -12.10
CA ILE A 100 -3.97 9.89 -11.45
C ILE A 100 -3.96 10.14 -9.94
N LEU A 101 -2.83 9.85 -9.31
CA LEU A 101 -2.71 9.82 -7.85
C LEU A 101 -2.40 11.19 -7.24
N LYS A 102 -1.86 12.11 -8.05
CA LYS A 102 -1.52 13.47 -7.62
C LYS A 102 -0.61 13.49 -6.39
N LYS A 103 -1.12 13.89 -5.23
CA LYS A 103 -0.36 13.99 -3.99
C LYS A 103 -0.29 12.69 -3.19
N LYS A 104 -0.91 11.62 -3.67
CA LYS A 104 -0.86 10.33 -2.97
C LYS A 104 0.54 9.72 -3.05
N ILE A 105 0.82 8.82 -2.12
CA ILE A 105 2.11 8.14 -2.02
C ILE A 105 2.28 7.20 -3.21
N ILE A 106 3.45 7.19 -3.84
CA ILE A 106 3.80 6.26 -4.91
C ILE A 106 5.07 5.52 -4.51
N GLY A 107 4.96 4.19 -4.38
CA GLY A 107 6.11 3.30 -4.20
C GLY A 107 6.46 2.66 -5.53
N VAL A 108 7.73 2.37 -5.76
CA VAL A 108 8.20 1.75 -7.01
C VAL A 108 9.23 0.67 -6.69
N THR A 109 9.05 -0.50 -7.30
CA THR A 109 10.04 -1.57 -7.26
C THR A 109 11.13 -1.26 -8.27
N CYS A 110 12.36 -1.06 -7.80
CA CYS A 110 13.50 -0.73 -8.64
C CYS A 110 14.54 -1.87 -8.70
N HIS A 111 14.25 -3.00 -8.06
CA HIS A 111 15.19 -4.13 -7.90
C HIS A 111 16.51 -3.60 -7.31
N ASN A 112 17.66 -4.03 -7.84
CA ASN A 112 18.96 -3.50 -7.42
C ASN A 112 19.54 -2.48 -8.42
N SER A 113 18.67 -1.83 -9.19
CA SER A 113 19.09 -0.89 -10.25
C SER A 113 19.09 0.55 -9.74
N ILE A 114 20.25 1.16 -9.66
CA ILE A 114 20.39 2.57 -9.32
C ILE A 114 19.72 3.46 -10.37
N LYS A 115 19.82 3.08 -11.64
CA LYS A 115 19.22 3.80 -12.76
C LYS A 115 17.69 3.89 -12.60
N LEU A 116 17.03 2.76 -12.28
CA LEU A 116 15.59 2.73 -12.05
C LEU A 116 15.19 3.56 -10.84
N ALA A 117 15.98 3.50 -9.77
CA ALA A 117 15.72 4.30 -8.57
C ALA A 117 15.83 5.79 -8.84
N MET A 118 16.84 6.23 -9.57
CA MET A 118 17.01 7.63 -9.96
C MET A 118 15.87 8.11 -10.84
N LYS A 119 15.44 7.30 -11.81
CA LYS A 119 14.30 7.63 -12.67
C LYS A 119 13.01 7.76 -11.87
N ALA A 120 12.79 6.90 -10.90
CA ALA A 120 11.60 6.96 -10.05
C ALA A 120 11.58 8.19 -9.15
N SER A 121 12.75 8.72 -8.75
CA SER A 121 12.84 9.89 -7.87
C SER A 121 12.53 11.21 -8.55
N LEU A 122 12.49 11.24 -9.87
CA LEU A 122 12.13 12.43 -10.63
C LEU A 122 10.63 12.68 -10.58
#